data_50159887c82ee1fe91c0583ffa0d3f82
#
_entry.id   50159887c82ee1fe91c0583ffa0d3f82
#
_cell.length_a   1.000
_cell.length_b   1.000
_cell.length_c   1.000
_cell.angle_alpha   90.00
_cell.angle_beta   90.00
_cell.angle_gamma   90.00
#
_symmetry.space_group_name_H-M   'P 1'
#
loop_
_entity.id
_entity.type
_entity.pdbx_description
1 polymer ?
#
loop_
_entity_poly.entity_id
_entity_poly.type
_entity_poly.pdbx_seq_one_letter_code
_entity_poly.pdbx_strand_id
1 'polypeptide(L)'
;MGVARRVRQRSPLAGAARAPPVRLGRRPGLGFSGDLLLTPDFPTRPEPPVPVAISACLTGQAVRYDGSDAADALPDADLAAVFDYEPICPEMGIGMGVPRAPIRLVGEGDGLRVVSAHDPNLDVTDALSAFGRAQAVRLDSICGYIFMTRSPSCGLASVKVRSEVQGEPYRTDGQGLYAASLLAARPGLPAEENERLFDPAVRGGFINRVLTYAHWRRLEADGLTAERLIEFHSRYKYLLMAHSIGHYRAAGRLLSDLRGRVAKIGKRYLACLMEGLAQPAGRSGHANALSHMHGHLKRRLTISETADLVAAIERCRTGAAPVGDACAELLHALKRHPDAYLGAQTYFAAVRFL
;
A
#
# COMPACT_ATOMS: atom_id res chain seq x y z
N MET A 1 -44.12 29.51 39.12
CA MET A 1 -43.51 28.20 39.47
C MET A 1 -43.61 27.28 38.24
N GLY A 2 -42.56 27.17 37.43
CA GLY A 2 -42.52 26.37 36.23
C GLY A 2 -41.32 25.44 36.31
N VAL A 3 -41.59 24.15 36.37
CA VAL A 3 -40.58 23.09 36.51
C VAL A 3 -40.00 22.75 35.13
N ALA A 4 -38.74 23.07 34.92
CA ALA A 4 -38.00 22.69 33.72
C ALA A 4 -37.64 21.18 33.77
N ARG A 5 -38.21 20.38 32.89
CA ARG A 5 -37.83 18.98 32.64
C ARG A 5 -36.56 18.96 31.85
N ARG A 6 -35.48 18.46 32.43
CA ARG A 6 -34.24 18.07 31.73
C ARG A 6 -34.49 16.80 30.91
N VAL A 7 -34.37 16.90 29.58
CA VAL A 7 -34.32 15.77 28.67
C VAL A 7 -32.88 15.24 28.71
N ARG A 8 -32.70 14.02 29.22
CA ARG A 8 -31.42 13.27 29.10
C ARG A 8 -31.30 12.74 27.71
N GLN A 9 -30.35 13.26 26.94
CA GLN A 9 -29.92 12.63 25.70
C GLN A 9 -29.17 11.33 26.02
N ARG A 10 -29.69 10.20 25.57
CA ARG A 10 -29.03 8.90 25.57
C ARG A 10 -28.18 8.80 24.32
N SER A 11 -26.88 8.61 24.46
CA SER A 11 -25.97 8.22 23.39
C SER A 11 -26.26 6.79 22.98
N PRO A 12 -26.40 6.49 21.67
CA PRO A 12 -26.41 5.12 21.18
C PRO A 12 -25.03 4.78 20.61
N LEU A 13 -24.14 4.28 21.45
CA LEU A 13 -22.99 3.52 21.01
C LEU A 13 -23.13 2.11 21.62
N ALA A 14 -23.81 1.22 20.91
CA ALA A 14 -23.79 -0.21 21.22
C ALA A 14 -23.81 -1.02 19.93
N GLY A 15 -22.70 -1.74 19.67
CA GLY A 15 -22.74 -3.07 19.10
C GLY A 15 -23.06 -3.17 17.60
N ALA A 16 -22.12 -2.83 16.72
CA ALA A 16 -22.08 -3.46 15.40
C ALA A 16 -21.55 -4.89 15.59
N ALA A 17 -22.43 -5.89 15.45
CA ALA A 17 -22.06 -7.29 15.46
C ALA A 17 -21.12 -7.58 14.27
N ARG A 18 -19.95 -8.15 14.55
CA ARG A 18 -19.03 -8.68 13.54
C ARG A 18 -19.75 -9.77 12.73
N ALA A 19 -19.85 -9.57 11.41
CA ALA A 19 -20.25 -10.63 10.51
C ALA A 19 -19.22 -11.77 10.56
N PRO A 20 -19.64 -13.04 10.51
CA PRO A 20 -18.70 -14.16 10.55
C PRO A 20 -17.85 -14.19 9.28
N PRO A 21 -16.56 -14.59 9.36
CA PRO A 21 -15.69 -14.71 8.20
C PRO A 21 -16.20 -15.80 7.26
N VAL A 22 -16.35 -15.47 6.00
CA VAL A 22 -16.66 -16.39 4.92
C VAL A 22 -15.47 -17.33 4.75
N ARG A 23 -15.63 -18.61 5.09
CA ARG A 23 -14.63 -19.66 4.85
C ARG A 23 -14.62 -20.00 3.36
N LEU A 24 -13.69 -19.45 2.61
CA LEU A 24 -13.37 -19.91 1.27
C LEU A 24 -12.37 -21.07 1.34
N GLY A 25 -12.73 -22.17 0.66
CA GLY A 25 -11.96 -23.40 0.63
C GLY A 25 -10.53 -23.20 0.10
N ARG A 26 -9.56 -23.84 0.77
CA ARG A 26 -8.15 -23.87 0.36
C ARG A 26 -8.04 -24.44 -1.06
N ARG A 27 -7.59 -23.64 -2.02
CA ARG A 27 -7.01 -24.12 -3.28
C ARG A 27 -5.52 -24.42 -3.05
N PRO A 28 -4.96 -25.46 -3.68
CA PRO A 28 -3.56 -25.81 -3.50
C PRO A 28 -2.68 -24.72 -4.08
N GLY A 29 -2.04 -23.96 -3.20
CA GLY A 29 -0.98 -23.02 -3.55
C GLY A 29 0.20 -23.78 -4.15
N LEU A 30 0.79 -23.27 -5.22
CA LEU A 30 2.09 -23.68 -5.72
C LEU A 30 3.09 -23.62 -4.57
N GLY A 31 3.41 -24.79 -4.01
CA GLY A 31 4.24 -24.93 -2.84
C GLY A 31 5.68 -24.50 -3.10
N PHE A 32 6.01 -23.29 -2.67
CA PHE A 32 7.37 -22.92 -2.32
C PHE A 32 7.47 -22.96 -0.79
N SER A 33 7.63 -24.15 -0.23
CA SER A 33 8.21 -24.34 1.10
C SER A 33 9.69 -23.98 0.99
N GLY A 34 9.98 -22.71 1.15
CA GLY A 34 11.34 -22.24 1.31
C GLY A 34 11.60 -22.02 2.80
N ASP A 35 11.98 -23.05 3.54
CA ASP A 35 12.79 -22.92 4.76
C ASP A 35 14.15 -22.33 4.36
N LEU A 36 14.15 -21.07 3.99
CA LEU A 36 15.36 -20.28 3.83
C LEU A 36 15.73 -19.75 5.20
N LEU A 37 16.86 -20.21 5.70
CA LEU A 37 17.49 -19.86 6.97
C LEU A 37 17.42 -18.35 7.21
N LEU A 38 16.35 -17.94 7.92
CA LEU A 38 16.24 -16.60 8.49
C LEU A 38 17.13 -16.57 9.72
N THR A 39 17.84 -15.50 9.97
CA THR A 39 18.47 -15.30 11.29
C THR A 39 17.36 -15.35 12.34
N PRO A 40 17.48 -16.16 13.40
CA PRO A 40 16.38 -16.47 14.32
C PRO A 40 15.74 -15.26 14.99
N ASP A 41 16.45 -14.14 15.09
CA ASP A 41 16.05 -12.96 15.87
C ASP A 41 15.54 -11.78 15.04
N PHE A 42 15.43 -11.90 13.70
CA PHE A 42 14.92 -10.81 12.88
C PHE A 42 13.43 -10.98 12.59
N PRO A 43 12.59 -9.94 12.77
CA PRO A 43 11.17 -10.02 12.51
C PRO A 43 10.92 -10.53 11.09
N THR A 44 10.12 -11.58 10.97
CA THR A 44 9.71 -12.08 9.65
C THR A 44 8.74 -11.12 8.99
N ARG A 45 8.74 -11.07 7.65
CA ARG A 45 7.69 -10.37 6.90
C ARG A 45 6.34 -10.94 7.36
N PRO A 46 5.34 -10.09 7.71
CA PRO A 46 4.03 -10.57 8.08
C PRO A 46 3.44 -11.48 7.02
N GLU A 47 2.85 -12.60 7.47
CA GLU A 47 2.06 -13.44 6.57
C GLU A 47 0.67 -12.82 6.35
N PRO A 48 0.09 -12.93 5.15
CA PRO A 48 -1.30 -12.57 4.91
C PRO A 48 -2.29 -13.34 5.80
N PRO A 49 -3.45 -12.77 6.13
CA PRO A 49 -3.93 -11.45 5.72
C PRO A 49 -3.35 -10.30 6.54
N VAL A 50 -3.13 -9.15 5.87
CA VAL A 50 -2.60 -7.92 6.47
C VAL A 50 -3.72 -6.88 6.53
N PRO A 51 -3.91 -6.12 7.63
CA PRO A 51 -4.99 -5.15 7.75
C PRO A 51 -4.82 -3.98 6.77
N VAL A 52 -5.85 -3.74 5.95
CA VAL A 52 -5.91 -2.68 4.95
C VAL A 52 -7.26 -1.99 5.03
N ALA A 53 -7.28 -0.67 5.16
CA ALA A 53 -8.53 0.06 5.06
C ALA A 53 -9.00 0.14 3.60
N ILE A 54 -10.32 0.20 3.43
CA ILE A 54 -10.94 0.24 2.10
C ILE A 54 -12.18 1.13 2.13
N SER A 55 -12.47 1.81 1.01
CA SER A 55 -13.75 2.50 0.85
C SER A 55 -14.90 1.50 0.97
N ALA A 56 -15.80 1.68 1.92
CA ALA A 56 -16.81 0.68 2.32
C ALA A 56 -17.72 0.22 1.18
N CYS A 57 -18.01 1.08 0.20
CA CYS A 57 -18.79 0.70 -0.98
C CYS A 57 -18.11 -0.40 -1.81
N LEU A 58 -16.78 -0.51 -1.79
CA LEU A 58 -16.02 -1.55 -2.50
C LEU A 58 -16.15 -2.94 -1.86
N THR A 59 -16.69 -3.03 -0.65
CA THR A 59 -16.96 -4.30 0.05
C THR A 59 -18.44 -4.71 -0.02
N GLY A 60 -19.24 -4.12 -0.91
CA GLY A 60 -20.66 -4.43 -1.07
C GLY A 60 -21.57 -3.71 -0.08
N GLN A 61 -21.05 -2.73 0.68
CA GLN A 61 -21.91 -1.92 1.55
C GLN A 61 -22.65 -0.85 0.73
N ALA A 62 -23.97 -0.78 0.88
CA ALA A 62 -24.87 0.16 0.20
C ALA A 62 -24.75 1.57 0.80
N VAL A 63 -23.56 2.18 0.74
CA VAL A 63 -23.22 3.46 1.37
C VAL A 63 -22.92 4.60 0.38
N ARG A 64 -23.10 4.38 -0.91
CA ARG A 64 -22.98 5.45 -1.89
C ARG A 64 -24.14 6.44 -1.75
N TYR A 65 -24.00 7.62 -2.35
CA TYR A 65 -24.98 8.72 -2.22
C TYR A 65 -26.40 8.30 -2.65
N ASP A 66 -26.51 7.37 -3.59
CA ASP A 66 -27.76 6.83 -4.16
C ASP A 66 -28.25 5.54 -3.49
N GLY A 67 -27.53 5.03 -2.48
CA GLY A 67 -27.84 3.77 -1.81
C GLY A 67 -27.31 2.53 -2.51
N SER A 68 -26.50 2.68 -3.56
CA SER A 68 -25.80 1.56 -4.21
C SER A 68 -24.50 1.21 -3.49
N ASP A 69 -23.89 0.11 -3.89
CA ASP A 69 -22.51 -0.28 -3.59
C ASP A 69 -21.62 -0.22 -4.84
N ALA A 70 -20.41 -0.72 -4.76
CA ALA A 70 -19.45 -0.79 -5.85
C ALA A 70 -18.54 -2.04 -5.72
N ALA A 71 -19.07 -3.17 -5.26
CA ALA A 71 -18.28 -4.39 -5.04
C ALA A 71 -17.60 -4.86 -6.34
N ASP A 72 -18.27 -4.76 -7.47
CA ASP A 72 -17.72 -5.15 -8.78
C ASP A 72 -16.57 -4.26 -9.27
N ALA A 73 -16.32 -3.13 -8.61
CA ALA A 73 -15.26 -2.20 -8.96
C ALA A 73 -13.90 -2.53 -8.30
N LEU A 74 -13.76 -3.72 -7.73
CA LEU A 74 -12.52 -4.21 -7.13
C LEU A 74 -12.11 -5.55 -7.75
N PRO A 75 -10.85 -5.78 -8.16
CA PRO A 75 -10.36 -7.10 -8.56
C PRO A 75 -10.19 -7.99 -7.32
N ASP A 76 -11.17 -8.85 -7.05
CA ASP A 76 -11.38 -9.44 -5.72
C ASP A 76 -10.45 -10.62 -5.38
N ALA A 77 -10.22 -11.55 -6.32
CA ALA A 77 -9.70 -12.88 -5.98
C ALA A 77 -8.28 -12.87 -5.38
N ASP A 78 -7.39 -11.97 -5.83
CA ASP A 78 -6.00 -11.93 -5.40
C ASP A 78 -5.80 -11.07 -4.14
N LEU A 79 -6.61 -10.02 -3.99
CA LEU A 79 -6.49 -9.07 -2.90
C LEU A 79 -7.08 -9.60 -1.61
N ALA A 80 -8.22 -10.30 -1.67
CA ALA A 80 -8.89 -10.90 -0.51
C ALA A 80 -8.04 -12.01 0.16
N ALA A 81 -7.13 -12.65 -0.59
CA ALA A 81 -6.20 -13.62 -0.04
C ALA A 81 -5.04 -12.96 0.75
N VAL A 82 -4.80 -11.67 0.51
CA VAL A 82 -3.66 -10.93 1.08
C VAL A 82 -4.09 -9.96 2.16
N PHE A 83 -5.29 -9.39 2.07
CA PHE A 83 -5.73 -8.28 2.91
C PHE A 83 -6.93 -8.65 3.79
N ASP A 84 -6.88 -8.19 5.04
CA ASP A 84 -8.02 -8.13 5.97
C ASP A 84 -8.59 -6.71 5.90
N TYR A 85 -9.82 -6.57 5.38
CA TYR A 85 -10.38 -5.27 5.08
C TYR A 85 -11.04 -4.60 6.28
N GLU A 86 -10.70 -3.32 6.50
CA GLU A 86 -11.39 -2.41 7.41
C GLU A 86 -12.22 -1.41 6.58
N PRO A 87 -13.52 -1.62 6.38
CA PRO A 87 -14.35 -0.76 5.53
C PRO A 87 -14.63 0.60 6.17
N ILE A 88 -14.41 1.68 5.43
CA ILE A 88 -14.67 3.06 5.87
C ILE A 88 -15.43 3.82 4.80
N CYS A 89 -16.54 4.46 5.17
CA CYS A 89 -17.19 5.48 4.36
C CYS A 89 -17.11 6.83 5.08
N PRO A 90 -16.31 7.80 4.60
CA PRO A 90 -16.16 9.09 5.28
C PRO A 90 -17.44 9.90 5.27
N GLU A 91 -18.25 9.81 4.22
CA GLU A 91 -19.53 10.55 4.13
C GLU A 91 -20.55 10.03 5.16
N MET A 92 -20.60 8.72 5.39
CA MET A 92 -21.37 8.14 6.49
C MET A 92 -20.76 8.51 7.85
N GLY A 93 -19.43 8.54 7.93
CA GLY A 93 -18.71 8.87 9.16
C GLY A 93 -18.93 10.29 9.66
N ILE A 94 -19.20 11.24 8.76
CA ILE A 94 -19.58 12.62 9.12
C ILE A 94 -21.10 12.83 9.24
N GLY A 95 -21.91 11.75 9.13
CA GLY A 95 -23.35 11.79 9.39
C GLY A 95 -24.23 12.18 8.21
N MET A 96 -23.74 12.12 6.96
CA MET A 96 -24.56 12.51 5.80
C MET A 96 -25.72 11.53 5.50
N GLY A 97 -25.62 10.28 5.96
CA GLY A 97 -26.66 9.26 5.71
C GLY A 97 -26.74 8.76 4.28
N VAL A 98 -27.78 7.94 3.99
CA VAL A 98 -28.14 7.39 2.68
C VAL A 98 -29.68 7.40 2.56
N PRO A 99 -30.27 7.82 1.42
CA PRO A 99 -29.64 8.54 0.30
C PRO A 99 -29.24 9.97 0.68
N ARG A 100 -28.32 10.57 -0.09
CA ARG A 100 -27.88 11.95 0.14
C ARG A 100 -27.62 12.68 -1.18
N ALA A 101 -27.59 14.00 -1.13
CA ALA A 101 -27.16 14.80 -2.26
C ALA A 101 -25.68 14.50 -2.58
N PRO A 102 -25.32 14.34 -3.86
CA PRO A 102 -23.92 14.19 -4.26
C PRO A 102 -23.11 15.43 -3.84
N ILE A 103 -21.85 15.20 -3.47
CA ILE A 103 -20.89 16.26 -3.17
C ILE A 103 -19.87 16.40 -4.32
N ARG A 104 -19.23 17.55 -4.39
CA ARG A 104 -18.23 17.88 -5.42
C ARG A 104 -17.08 18.67 -4.84
N LEU A 105 -15.89 18.50 -5.41
CA LEU A 105 -14.70 19.27 -5.09
C LEU A 105 -14.71 20.56 -5.94
N VAL A 106 -14.53 21.70 -5.28
CA VAL A 106 -14.50 23.05 -5.90
C VAL A 106 -13.33 23.86 -5.39
N GLY A 107 -12.89 24.86 -6.17
CA GLY A 107 -11.82 25.77 -5.80
C GLY A 107 -10.46 25.43 -6.41
N GLU A 108 -9.40 26.08 -5.93
CA GLU A 108 -8.02 25.95 -6.44
C GLU A 108 -7.01 25.89 -5.29
N GLY A 109 -5.88 25.21 -5.53
CA GLY A 109 -4.75 25.15 -4.60
C GLY A 109 -5.19 24.70 -3.19
N ASP A 110 -4.77 25.43 -2.18
CA ASP A 110 -5.11 25.19 -0.77
C ASP A 110 -6.55 25.59 -0.41
N GLY A 111 -7.26 26.26 -1.32
CA GLY A 111 -8.65 26.70 -1.17
C GLY A 111 -9.68 25.64 -1.62
N LEU A 112 -9.28 24.36 -1.77
CA LEU A 112 -10.20 23.30 -2.15
C LEU A 112 -11.27 23.06 -1.08
N ARG A 113 -12.54 23.01 -1.52
CA ARG A 113 -13.71 22.74 -0.68
C ARG A 113 -14.54 21.59 -1.25
N VAL A 114 -15.23 20.89 -0.35
CA VAL A 114 -16.23 19.89 -0.72
C VAL A 114 -17.63 20.38 -0.34
N VAL A 115 -18.41 20.66 -1.37
CA VAL A 115 -19.76 21.21 -1.22
C VAL A 115 -20.80 20.28 -1.86
N SER A 116 -22.06 20.38 -1.44
CA SER A 116 -23.16 19.68 -2.10
C SER A 116 -23.31 20.15 -3.55
N ALA A 117 -23.69 19.21 -4.42
CA ALA A 117 -24.00 19.55 -5.81
C ALA A 117 -25.33 20.33 -5.95
N HIS A 118 -26.24 20.17 -5.00
CA HIS A 118 -27.62 20.72 -5.04
C HIS A 118 -27.81 21.90 -4.08
N ASP A 119 -27.07 21.96 -2.99
CA ASP A 119 -27.12 23.05 -2.00
C ASP A 119 -25.72 23.61 -1.77
N PRO A 120 -25.36 24.75 -2.36
CA PRO A 120 -24.03 25.35 -2.19
C PRO A 120 -23.71 25.81 -0.76
N ASN A 121 -24.74 25.93 0.13
CA ASN A 121 -24.51 26.25 1.53
C ASN A 121 -24.11 25.03 2.37
N LEU A 122 -24.31 23.81 1.88
CA LEU A 122 -23.86 22.59 2.52
C LEU A 122 -22.38 22.35 2.16
N ASP A 123 -21.49 22.82 3.03
CA ASP A 123 -20.04 22.63 2.96
C ASP A 123 -19.61 21.59 3.99
N VAL A 124 -18.96 20.52 3.55
CA VAL A 124 -18.49 19.42 4.39
C VAL A 124 -16.95 19.33 4.46
N THR A 125 -16.28 20.36 4.01
CA THR A 125 -14.80 20.47 3.93
C THR A 125 -14.14 20.16 5.27
N ASP A 126 -14.51 20.90 6.32
CA ASP A 126 -13.91 20.76 7.64
C ASP A 126 -14.27 19.41 8.29
N ALA A 127 -15.50 18.96 8.10
CA ALA A 127 -15.96 17.68 8.63
C ALA A 127 -15.18 16.49 8.03
N LEU A 128 -15.00 16.46 6.71
CA LEU A 128 -14.22 15.42 6.03
C LEU A 128 -12.73 15.46 6.41
N SER A 129 -12.17 16.65 6.50
CA SER A 129 -10.78 16.85 6.89
C SER A 129 -10.52 16.43 8.34
N ALA A 130 -11.42 16.82 9.27
CA ALA A 130 -11.35 16.40 10.66
C ALA A 130 -11.52 14.87 10.81
N PHE A 131 -12.46 14.28 10.07
CA PHE A 131 -12.67 12.85 10.06
C PHE A 131 -11.43 12.10 9.53
N GLY A 132 -10.78 12.61 8.48
CA GLY A 132 -9.53 12.05 7.95
C GLY A 132 -8.42 12.00 8.99
N ARG A 133 -8.20 13.12 9.70
CA ARG A 133 -7.22 13.18 10.81
C ARG A 133 -7.58 12.23 11.96
N ALA A 134 -8.84 12.14 12.35
CA ALA A 134 -9.30 11.22 13.38
C ALA A 134 -9.12 9.75 12.98
N GLN A 135 -9.43 9.41 11.73
CA GLN A 135 -9.23 8.06 11.20
C GLN A 135 -7.75 7.69 11.10
N ALA A 136 -6.85 8.63 10.83
CA ALA A 136 -5.42 8.38 10.82
C ALA A 136 -4.89 7.86 12.18
N VAL A 137 -5.51 8.28 13.27
CA VAL A 137 -5.22 7.80 14.64
C VAL A 137 -5.94 6.47 14.91
N ARG A 138 -7.26 6.40 14.62
CA ARG A 138 -8.07 5.19 14.89
C ARG A 138 -7.56 3.96 14.15
N LEU A 139 -7.15 4.14 12.92
CA LEU A 139 -6.67 3.09 12.01
C LEU A 139 -5.16 2.87 12.15
N ASP A 140 -4.59 2.98 13.34
CA ASP A 140 -3.14 2.83 13.52
C ASP A 140 -2.63 1.47 13.01
N SER A 141 -3.39 0.40 13.15
CA SER A 141 -3.00 -0.96 12.75
C SER A 141 -2.94 -1.20 11.25
N ILE A 142 -3.59 -0.38 10.40
CA ILE A 142 -3.62 -0.62 8.95
C ILE A 142 -2.24 -0.41 8.31
N CYS A 143 -2.00 -1.20 7.27
CA CYS A 143 -0.76 -1.18 6.50
C CYS A 143 -0.94 -0.69 5.06
N GLY A 144 -2.16 -0.32 4.69
CA GLY A 144 -2.49 0.25 3.38
C GLY A 144 -3.92 0.77 3.33
N TYR A 145 -4.27 1.44 2.22
CA TYR A 145 -5.62 1.92 1.96
C TYR A 145 -6.01 1.77 0.49
N ILE A 146 -7.17 1.21 0.20
CA ILE A 146 -7.78 1.17 -1.14
C ILE A 146 -8.91 2.19 -1.19
N PHE A 147 -8.74 3.23 -1.99
CA PHE A 147 -9.68 4.32 -2.11
C PHE A 147 -10.60 4.18 -3.33
N MET A 148 -11.83 4.67 -3.20
CA MET A 148 -12.78 4.77 -4.32
C MET A 148 -12.36 5.87 -5.29
N THR A 149 -12.10 5.50 -6.54
CA THR A 149 -11.76 6.39 -7.64
C THR A 149 -12.81 7.49 -7.83
N ARG A 150 -12.37 8.69 -8.17
CA ARG A 150 -13.21 9.86 -8.52
C ARG A 150 -14.12 10.38 -7.40
N SER A 151 -14.04 9.84 -6.20
CA SER A 151 -14.84 10.30 -5.06
C SER A 151 -14.30 11.62 -4.49
N PRO A 152 -15.12 12.67 -4.32
CA PRO A 152 -14.68 13.95 -3.71
C PRO A 152 -14.18 13.80 -2.28
N SER A 153 -14.55 12.74 -1.60
CA SER A 153 -14.05 12.39 -0.26
C SER A 153 -12.84 11.45 -0.29
N CYS A 154 -12.89 10.39 -1.14
CA CYS A 154 -11.95 9.26 -1.10
C CYS A 154 -10.90 9.23 -2.22
N GLY A 155 -11.10 9.87 -3.39
CA GLY A 155 -10.20 9.74 -4.53
C GLY A 155 -8.80 10.24 -4.25
N LEU A 156 -7.78 9.63 -4.86
CA LEU A 156 -6.37 10.00 -4.65
C LEU A 156 -5.85 11.04 -5.64
N ALA A 157 -6.15 10.86 -6.93
CA ALA A 157 -5.59 11.69 -8.00
C ALA A 157 -6.50 11.73 -9.24
N SER A 158 -7.76 11.37 -9.10
CA SER A 158 -8.71 11.22 -10.20
C SER A 158 -9.98 12.06 -10.01
N VAL A 159 -10.01 12.89 -8.96
CA VAL A 159 -11.22 13.65 -8.59
C VAL A 159 -11.39 14.86 -9.51
N LYS A 160 -12.63 15.06 -9.99
CA LYS A 160 -13.00 16.27 -10.71
C LYS A 160 -13.02 17.47 -9.77
N VAL A 161 -12.19 18.46 -10.05
CA VAL A 161 -12.17 19.75 -9.37
C VAL A 161 -12.86 20.78 -10.28
N ARG A 162 -13.93 21.39 -9.80
CA ARG A 162 -14.66 22.42 -10.52
C ARG A 162 -14.15 23.80 -10.10
N SER A 163 -14.03 24.70 -11.07
CA SER A 163 -13.85 26.12 -10.77
C SER A 163 -15.10 26.68 -10.06
N GLU A 164 -14.92 27.69 -9.21
CA GLU A 164 -16.02 28.48 -8.66
C GLU A 164 -16.63 29.40 -9.73
N VAL A 165 -15.90 29.68 -10.79
CA VAL A 165 -16.36 30.47 -11.94
C VAL A 165 -17.19 29.60 -12.85
N GLN A 166 -18.43 29.98 -13.05
CA GLN A 166 -19.39 29.24 -13.89
C GLN A 166 -18.91 29.27 -15.37
N GLY A 167 -18.86 28.08 -15.98
CA GLY A 167 -18.47 27.92 -17.40
C GLY A 167 -17.00 27.59 -17.62
N GLU A 168 -16.15 27.61 -16.60
CA GLU A 168 -14.79 27.16 -16.73
C GLU A 168 -14.66 25.63 -16.78
N PRO A 169 -13.64 25.09 -17.49
CA PRO A 169 -13.39 23.67 -17.54
C PRO A 169 -12.96 23.14 -16.15
N TYR A 170 -13.32 21.90 -15.86
CA TYR A 170 -12.84 21.21 -14.65
C TYR A 170 -11.53 20.49 -14.94
N ARG A 171 -10.66 20.37 -13.90
CA ARG A 171 -9.52 19.44 -13.92
C ARG A 171 -9.95 18.09 -13.32
N THR A 172 -9.11 17.04 -13.57
CA THR A 172 -9.41 15.66 -13.16
C THR A 172 -8.27 15.03 -12.32
N ASP A 173 -7.47 15.86 -11.68
CA ASP A 173 -6.29 15.51 -10.91
C ASP A 173 -6.41 15.83 -9.41
N GLY A 174 -7.64 16.11 -8.96
CA GLY A 174 -7.91 16.42 -7.57
C GLY A 174 -7.79 15.24 -6.63
N GLN A 175 -7.56 15.54 -5.35
CA GLN A 175 -7.57 14.59 -4.25
C GLN A 175 -8.75 14.85 -3.33
N GLY A 176 -9.45 13.80 -2.91
CA GLY A 176 -10.54 13.88 -1.94
C GLY A 176 -10.03 14.30 -0.56
N LEU A 177 -10.78 15.17 0.12
CA LEU A 177 -10.27 15.84 1.33
C LEU A 177 -10.08 14.88 2.52
N TYR A 178 -10.90 13.84 2.64
CA TYR A 178 -10.68 12.78 3.61
C TYR A 178 -9.36 12.05 3.33
N ALA A 179 -9.15 11.61 2.09
CA ALA A 179 -7.93 10.91 1.69
C ALA A 179 -6.69 11.78 1.90
N ALA A 180 -6.74 13.05 1.48
CA ALA A 180 -5.65 14.01 1.67
C ALA A 180 -5.29 14.18 3.15
N SER A 181 -6.28 14.39 4.02
CA SER A 181 -6.06 14.62 5.45
C SER A 181 -5.54 13.38 6.18
N LEU A 182 -6.03 12.19 5.82
CA LEU A 182 -5.54 10.92 6.36
C LEU A 182 -4.10 10.67 5.97
N LEU A 183 -3.77 10.82 4.68
CA LEU A 183 -2.42 10.53 4.16
C LEU A 183 -1.39 11.57 4.63
N ALA A 184 -1.78 12.84 4.78
CA ALA A 184 -0.92 13.85 5.39
C ALA A 184 -0.55 13.52 6.84
N ALA A 185 -1.49 12.94 7.60
CA ALA A 185 -1.24 12.49 8.97
C ALA A 185 -0.47 11.15 9.04
N ARG A 186 -0.46 10.38 7.95
CA ARG A 186 0.24 9.08 7.86
C ARG A 186 1.14 9.01 6.61
N PRO A 187 2.20 9.80 6.57
CA PRO A 187 3.13 9.80 5.44
C PRO A 187 3.79 8.43 5.28
N GLY A 188 3.81 7.93 4.06
CA GLY A 188 4.36 6.63 3.72
C GLY A 188 3.37 5.46 3.82
N LEU A 189 2.11 5.67 4.27
CA LEU A 189 1.08 4.65 4.19
C LEU A 189 0.80 4.31 2.70
N PRO A 190 0.96 3.04 2.27
CA PRO A 190 0.60 2.65 0.92
C PRO A 190 -0.87 2.91 0.62
N ALA A 191 -1.12 3.63 -0.46
CA ALA A 191 -2.48 3.93 -0.92
C ALA A 191 -2.58 3.67 -2.43
N GLU A 192 -3.78 3.24 -2.87
CA GLU A 192 -4.09 3.06 -4.29
C GLU A 192 -5.59 3.26 -4.55
N GLU A 193 -5.96 3.61 -5.79
CA GLU A 193 -7.34 3.65 -6.23
C GLU A 193 -7.78 2.30 -6.78
N ASN A 194 -9.03 1.91 -6.50
CA ASN A 194 -9.57 0.62 -6.86
C ASN A 194 -9.47 0.30 -8.36
N GLU A 195 -9.77 1.25 -9.26
CA GLU A 195 -9.70 1.03 -10.70
C GLU A 195 -8.29 0.73 -11.19
N ARG A 196 -7.27 1.31 -10.58
CA ARG A 196 -5.87 1.06 -10.94
C ARG A 196 -5.39 -0.34 -10.57
N LEU A 197 -6.04 -0.97 -9.60
CA LEU A 197 -5.71 -2.34 -9.16
C LEU A 197 -6.13 -3.42 -10.18
N PHE A 198 -6.89 -3.07 -11.22
CA PHE A 198 -7.14 -3.98 -12.35
C PHE A 198 -5.89 -4.21 -13.19
N ASP A 199 -4.94 -3.28 -13.20
CA ASP A 199 -3.62 -3.51 -13.79
C ASP A 199 -2.79 -4.43 -12.87
N PRO A 200 -2.36 -5.63 -13.33
CA PRO A 200 -1.60 -6.57 -12.52
C PRO A 200 -0.30 -5.98 -11.95
N ALA A 201 0.40 -5.13 -12.71
CA ALA A 201 1.66 -4.55 -12.27
C ALA A 201 1.43 -3.51 -11.15
N VAL A 202 0.37 -2.68 -11.25
CA VAL A 202 -0.05 -1.75 -10.19
C VAL A 202 -0.49 -2.53 -8.95
N ARG A 203 -1.31 -3.57 -9.13
CA ARG A 203 -1.81 -4.43 -8.06
C ARG A 203 -0.67 -5.10 -7.32
N GLY A 204 0.25 -5.74 -8.03
CA GLY A 204 1.43 -6.38 -7.44
C GLY A 204 2.34 -5.40 -6.72
N GLY A 205 2.56 -4.22 -7.30
CA GLY A 205 3.30 -3.12 -6.67
C GLY A 205 2.64 -2.64 -5.38
N PHE A 206 1.31 -2.51 -5.35
CA PHE A 206 0.56 -2.13 -4.15
C PHE A 206 0.67 -3.21 -3.07
N ILE A 207 0.47 -4.49 -3.40
CA ILE A 207 0.64 -5.62 -2.46
C ILE A 207 2.04 -5.58 -1.85
N ASN A 208 3.08 -5.42 -2.66
CA ASN A 208 4.46 -5.37 -2.19
C ASN A 208 4.73 -4.18 -1.25
N ARG A 209 4.17 -3.00 -1.53
CA ARG A 209 4.26 -1.83 -0.64
C ARG A 209 3.59 -2.10 0.70
N VAL A 210 2.37 -2.64 0.70
CA VAL A 210 1.62 -2.97 1.92
C VAL A 210 2.36 -3.97 2.79
N LEU A 211 2.84 -5.08 2.20
CA LEU A 211 3.60 -6.09 2.94
C LEU A 211 4.95 -5.56 3.45
N THR A 212 5.59 -4.66 2.72
CA THR A 212 6.84 -4.00 3.16
C THR A 212 6.57 -3.05 4.32
N TYR A 213 5.49 -2.26 4.24
CA TYR A 213 5.07 -1.36 5.31
C TYR A 213 4.66 -2.13 6.58
N ALA A 214 3.94 -3.25 6.42
CA ALA A 214 3.60 -4.12 7.54
C ALA A 214 4.84 -4.71 8.23
N HIS A 215 5.85 -5.12 7.46
CA HIS A 215 7.12 -5.59 8.02
C HIS A 215 7.88 -4.46 8.75
N TRP A 216 7.90 -3.26 8.19
CA TRP A 216 8.47 -2.09 8.84
C TRP A 216 7.77 -1.78 10.18
N ARG A 217 6.45 -1.79 10.21
CA ARG A 217 5.66 -1.58 11.44
C ARG A 217 6.00 -2.59 12.53
N ARG A 218 6.20 -3.86 12.16
CA ARG A 218 6.64 -4.90 13.09
C ARG A 218 8.05 -4.60 13.62
N LEU A 219 8.98 -4.20 12.74
CA LEU A 219 10.32 -3.80 13.14
C LEU A 219 10.32 -2.63 14.13
N GLU A 220 9.47 -1.62 13.90
CA GLU A 220 9.33 -0.49 14.83
C GLU A 220 8.77 -0.93 16.19
N ALA A 221 7.75 -1.80 16.21
CA ALA A 221 7.15 -2.33 17.44
C ALA A 221 8.12 -3.14 18.27
N ASP A 222 9.00 -3.92 17.62
CA ASP A 222 10.03 -4.73 18.28
C ASP A 222 11.27 -3.89 18.71
N GLY A 223 11.27 -2.60 18.42
CA GLY A 223 12.35 -1.67 18.73
C GLY A 223 13.36 -1.51 17.60
N LEU A 224 13.41 -0.30 17.04
CA LEU A 224 14.31 0.05 15.94
C LEU A 224 15.72 0.35 16.46
N THR A 225 16.70 -0.49 16.10
CA THR A 225 18.14 -0.27 16.35
C THR A 225 18.89 -0.03 15.03
N ALA A 226 20.16 0.40 15.11
CA ALA A 226 20.99 0.59 13.93
C ALA A 226 21.20 -0.74 13.17
N GLU A 227 21.47 -1.82 13.90
CA GLU A 227 21.70 -3.16 13.36
C GLU A 227 20.45 -3.67 12.64
N ARG A 228 19.28 -3.55 13.28
CA ARG A 228 18.00 -3.96 12.70
C ARG A 228 17.63 -3.15 11.46
N LEU A 229 17.92 -1.85 11.46
CA LEU A 229 17.68 -1.00 10.28
C LEU A 229 18.60 -1.38 9.10
N ILE A 230 19.87 -1.66 9.37
CA ILE A 230 20.82 -2.14 8.36
C ILE A 230 20.38 -3.51 7.82
N GLU A 231 19.97 -4.42 8.70
CA GLU A 231 19.49 -5.74 8.30
C GLU A 231 18.23 -5.65 7.45
N PHE A 232 17.27 -4.81 7.84
CA PHE A 232 16.06 -4.55 7.04
C PHE A 232 16.44 -4.04 5.65
N HIS A 233 17.32 -3.03 5.55
CA HIS A 233 17.81 -2.56 4.26
C HIS A 233 18.48 -3.67 3.46
N SER A 234 19.30 -4.47 4.10
CA SER A 234 19.99 -5.60 3.46
C SER A 234 19.01 -6.56 2.79
N ARG A 235 17.87 -6.84 3.41
CA ARG A 235 16.81 -7.73 2.88
C ARG A 235 15.98 -7.09 1.78
N TYR A 236 15.82 -5.75 1.78
CA TYR A 236 14.96 -5.02 0.84
C TYR A 236 15.71 -4.35 -0.32
N LYS A 237 17.04 -4.29 -0.27
CA LYS A 237 17.82 -3.48 -1.21
C LYS A 237 17.66 -3.87 -2.67
N TYR A 238 17.51 -5.15 -3.00
CA TYR A 238 17.33 -5.60 -4.38
C TYR A 238 15.91 -5.34 -4.88
N LEU A 239 14.91 -5.43 -4.01
CA LEU A 239 13.56 -5.01 -4.33
C LEU A 239 13.55 -3.51 -4.64
N LEU A 240 14.11 -2.68 -3.76
CA LEU A 240 14.21 -1.24 -3.99
C LEU A 240 15.02 -0.89 -5.25
N MET A 241 16.11 -1.63 -5.51
CA MET A 241 16.95 -1.44 -6.71
C MET A 241 16.16 -1.71 -8.00
N ALA A 242 15.30 -2.74 -8.01
CA ALA A 242 14.47 -3.06 -9.16
C ALA A 242 13.43 -1.96 -9.45
N HIS A 243 12.90 -1.32 -8.43
CA HIS A 243 11.96 -0.21 -8.57
C HIS A 243 12.66 1.13 -8.86
N SER A 244 13.73 1.46 -8.13
CA SER A 244 14.43 2.74 -8.27
C SER A 244 15.87 2.69 -7.78
N ILE A 245 16.83 2.74 -8.71
CA ILE A 245 18.26 2.82 -8.38
C ILE A 245 18.60 4.11 -7.63
N GLY A 246 17.87 5.21 -7.90
CA GLY A 246 18.04 6.49 -7.21
C GLY A 246 17.72 6.38 -5.72
N HIS A 247 16.55 5.80 -5.40
CA HIS A 247 16.11 5.58 -4.02
C HIS A 247 16.95 4.51 -3.31
N TYR A 248 17.39 3.46 -4.00
CA TYR A 248 18.33 2.50 -3.46
C TYR A 248 19.63 3.17 -2.97
N ARG A 249 20.22 4.05 -3.80
CA ARG A 249 21.42 4.80 -3.43
C ARG A 249 21.16 5.81 -2.31
N ALA A 250 20.01 6.48 -2.34
CA ALA A 250 19.61 7.44 -1.31
C ALA A 250 19.39 6.73 0.05
N ALA A 251 18.70 5.61 0.07
CA ALA A 251 18.50 4.78 1.25
C ALA A 251 19.84 4.32 1.85
N GLY A 252 20.77 3.83 1.01
CA GLY A 252 22.13 3.46 1.47
C GLY A 252 22.90 4.64 2.11
N ARG A 253 22.80 5.85 1.53
CA ARG A 253 23.43 7.06 2.12
C ARG A 253 22.81 7.44 3.46
N LEU A 254 21.49 7.27 3.65
CA LEU A 254 20.86 7.54 4.94
C LEU A 254 21.41 6.66 6.06
N LEU A 255 21.84 5.43 5.74
CA LEU A 255 22.35 4.47 6.71
C LEU A 255 23.83 4.66 7.05
N SER A 256 24.55 5.54 6.38
CA SER A 256 25.99 5.74 6.62
C SER A 256 26.33 6.36 7.97
N ASP A 257 25.35 7.04 8.61
CA ASP A 257 25.55 7.67 9.93
C ASP A 257 24.31 7.55 10.82
N LEU A 258 24.21 6.44 11.53
CA LEU A 258 23.10 6.10 12.43
C LEU A 258 23.34 6.51 13.89
N ARG A 259 24.53 6.98 14.26
CA ARG A 259 24.93 7.23 15.65
C ARG A 259 23.98 8.23 16.34
N GLY A 260 23.25 7.75 17.36
CA GLY A 260 22.33 8.58 18.16
C GLY A 260 21.12 9.15 17.39
N ARG A 261 20.91 8.71 16.11
CA ARG A 261 19.87 9.28 15.21
C ARG A 261 18.96 8.25 14.58
N VAL A 262 18.96 7.01 15.07
CA VAL A 262 18.25 5.87 14.46
C VAL A 262 16.78 6.18 14.20
N ALA A 263 16.04 6.69 15.18
CA ALA A 263 14.62 7.01 15.02
C ALA A 263 14.36 8.08 13.94
N LYS A 264 15.18 9.15 13.90
CA LYS A 264 15.06 10.21 12.87
C LYS A 264 15.40 9.69 11.48
N ILE A 265 16.47 8.90 11.38
CA ILE A 265 16.90 8.31 10.11
C ILE A 265 15.92 7.25 9.66
N GLY A 266 15.38 6.44 10.57
CA GLY A 266 14.36 5.43 10.28
C GLY A 266 13.12 6.03 9.60
N LYS A 267 12.59 7.14 10.08
CA LYS A 267 11.47 7.85 9.44
C LYS A 267 11.82 8.29 8.02
N ARG A 268 13.00 8.87 7.81
CA ARG A 268 13.48 9.29 6.48
C ARG A 268 13.74 8.11 5.55
N TYR A 269 14.25 7.03 6.10
CA TYR A 269 14.49 5.79 5.37
C TYR A 269 13.17 5.17 4.89
N LEU A 270 12.16 5.09 5.77
CA LEU A 270 10.83 4.59 5.40
C LEU A 270 10.22 5.43 4.27
N ALA A 271 10.25 6.75 4.37
CA ALA A 271 9.75 7.63 3.31
C ALA A 271 10.47 7.34 1.98
N CYS A 272 11.80 7.33 1.98
CA CYS A 272 12.61 7.01 0.81
C CYS A 272 12.30 5.62 0.22
N LEU A 273 12.12 4.62 1.08
CA LEU A 273 11.77 3.25 0.68
C LEU A 273 10.39 3.21 0.02
N MET A 274 9.37 3.80 0.65
CA MET A 274 8.01 3.80 0.12
C MET A 274 7.87 4.59 -1.18
N GLU A 275 8.53 5.75 -1.29
CA GLU A 275 8.62 6.53 -2.54
C GLU A 275 9.29 5.72 -3.67
N GLY A 276 10.38 5.03 -3.35
CA GLY A 276 11.09 4.18 -4.31
C GLY A 276 10.25 3.00 -4.77
N LEU A 277 9.56 2.32 -3.86
CA LEU A 277 8.68 1.18 -4.17
C LEU A 277 7.37 1.60 -4.87
N ALA A 278 6.99 2.87 -4.81
CA ALA A 278 5.87 3.40 -5.58
C ALA A 278 6.21 3.58 -7.07
N GLN A 279 7.50 3.62 -7.44
CA GLN A 279 7.89 3.63 -8.85
C GLN A 279 7.66 2.24 -9.48
N PRO A 280 7.17 2.15 -10.72
CA PRO A 280 7.03 0.86 -11.40
C PRO A 280 8.40 0.16 -11.56
N ALA A 281 8.48 -1.10 -11.18
CA ALA A 281 9.66 -1.91 -11.44
C ALA A 281 9.68 -2.33 -12.92
N GLY A 282 10.57 -1.73 -13.70
CA GLY A 282 10.73 -2.05 -15.11
C GLY A 282 11.67 -3.25 -15.34
N ARG A 283 11.60 -3.84 -16.55
CA ARG A 283 12.46 -4.98 -16.97
C ARG A 283 13.95 -4.73 -16.72
N SER A 284 14.43 -3.52 -17.04
CA SER A 284 15.83 -3.14 -16.80
C SER A 284 16.19 -3.09 -15.32
N GLY A 285 15.25 -2.64 -14.46
CA GLY A 285 15.44 -2.63 -13.00
C GLY A 285 15.54 -4.04 -12.45
N HIS A 286 14.64 -4.95 -12.87
CA HIS A 286 14.70 -6.36 -12.50
C HIS A 286 15.99 -7.03 -12.97
N ALA A 287 16.37 -6.87 -14.25
CA ALA A 287 17.60 -7.41 -14.77
C ALA A 287 18.85 -6.92 -14.03
N ASN A 288 18.86 -5.63 -13.65
CA ASN A 288 19.95 -5.06 -12.84
C ASN A 288 20.01 -5.71 -11.45
N ALA A 289 18.90 -5.84 -10.74
CA ALA A 289 18.85 -6.46 -9.43
C ALA A 289 19.31 -7.95 -9.50
N LEU A 290 18.81 -8.71 -10.48
CA LEU A 290 19.18 -10.10 -10.70
C LEU A 290 20.67 -10.25 -11.06
N SER A 291 21.23 -9.34 -11.88
CA SER A 291 22.67 -9.35 -12.21
C SER A 291 23.55 -9.09 -10.98
N HIS A 292 23.11 -8.20 -10.08
CA HIS A 292 23.81 -7.98 -8.80
C HIS A 292 23.74 -9.23 -7.92
N MET A 293 22.61 -9.91 -7.83
CA MET A 293 22.46 -11.16 -7.08
C MET A 293 23.28 -12.29 -7.69
N HIS A 294 23.29 -12.44 -9.02
CA HIS A 294 24.19 -13.37 -9.73
C HIS A 294 25.65 -13.13 -9.35
N GLY A 295 26.08 -11.87 -9.25
CA GLY A 295 27.43 -11.50 -8.87
C GLY A 295 27.91 -12.13 -7.55
N HIS A 296 27.02 -12.39 -6.59
CA HIS A 296 27.35 -13.09 -5.32
C HIS A 296 27.63 -14.58 -5.56
N LEU A 297 26.99 -15.22 -6.53
CA LEU A 297 27.11 -16.65 -6.79
C LEU A 297 28.21 -16.99 -7.82
N LYS A 298 28.67 -16.04 -8.62
CA LYS A 298 29.51 -16.29 -9.79
C LYS A 298 30.78 -17.15 -9.54
N ARG A 299 31.30 -17.15 -8.32
CA ARG A 299 32.48 -17.97 -7.96
C ARG A 299 32.13 -19.40 -7.57
N ARG A 300 30.85 -19.71 -7.39
CA ARG A 300 30.33 -21.03 -6.97
C ARG A 300 29.64 -21.75 -8.13
N LEU A 301 29.21 -21.00 -9.14
CA LEU A 301 28.53 -21.54 -10.30
C LEU A 301 29.52 -22.14 -11.31
N THR A 302 29.09 -23.19 -11.97
CA THR A 302 29.77 -23.73 -13.17
C THR A 302 29.64 -22.76 -14.35
N ILE A 303 30.42 -22.98 -15.41
CA ILE A 303 30.35 -22.20 -16.66
C ILE A 303 28.95 -22.31 -17.27
N SER A 304 28.35 -23.50 -17.31
CA SER A 304 26.99 -23.71 -17.83
C SER A 304 25.94 -22.99 -17.01
N GLU A 305 25.94 -23.17 -15.68
CA GLU A 305 25.00 -22.48 -14.79
C GLU A 305 25.07 -20.95 -14.89
N THR A 306 26.27 -20.41 -15.03
CA THR A 306 26.50 -18.98 -15.27
C THR A 306 25.89 -18.54 -16.61
N ALA A 307 26.11 -19.31 -17.70
CA ALA A 307 25.56 -18.99 -19.01
C ALA A 307 24.03 -19.03 -19.02
N ASP A 308 23.41 -20.05 -18.39
CA ASP A 308 21.98 -20.23 -18.33
C ASP A 308 21.32 -19.06 -17.54
N LEU A 309 21.87 -18.69 -16.38
CA LEU A 309 21.37 -17.60 -15.57
C LEU A 309 21.53 -16.24 -16.27
N VAL A 310 22.68 -15.97 -16.91
CA VAL A 310 22.89 -14.73 -17.68
C VAL A 310 21.91 -14.66 -18.85
N ALA A 311 21.69 -15.76 -19.57
CA ALA A 311 20.71 -15.82 -20.66
C ALA A 311 19.27 -15.57 -20.15
N ALA A 312 18.90 -16.12 -18.99
CA ALA A 312 17.59 -15.88 -18.40
C ALA A 312 17.40 -14.40 -18.01
N ILE A 313 18.41 -13.77 -17.39
CA ILE A 313 18.39 -12.34 -17.06
C ILE A 313 18.27 -11.47 -18.32
N GLU A 314 18.97 -11.85 -19.39
CA GLU A 314 18.90 -11.12 -20.66
C GLU A 314 17.52 -11.25 -21.33
N ARG A 315 16.91 -12.44 -21.32
CA ARG A 315 15.52 -12.60 -21.79
C ARG A 315 14.53 -11.75 -20.99
N CYS A 316 14.71 -11.65 -19.66
CA CYS A 316 13.92 -10.74 -18.84
C CYS A 316 14.12 -9.28 -19.26
N ARG A 317 15.37 -8.84 -19.46
CA ARG A 317 15.73 -7.48 -19.85
C ARG A 317 15.11 -7.07 -21.19
N THR A 318 15.14 -7.94 -22.17
CA THR A 318 14.59 -7.72 -23.52
C THR A 318 13.08 -7.91 -23.60
N GLY A 319 12.47 -8.52 -22.57
CA GLY A 319 11.04 -8.85 -22.55
C GLY A 319 10.71 -10.14 -23.31
N ALA A 320 11.70 -10.94 -23.68
CA ALA A 320 11.52 -12.25 -24.30
C ALA A 320 11.00 -13.31 -23.28
N ALA A 321 11.11 -13.03 -21.98
CA ALA A 321 10.56 -13.87 -20.92
C ALA A 321 10.14 -13.01 -19.72
N PRO A 322 9.17 -13.47 -18.89
CA PRO A 322 8.79 -12.80 -17.66
C PRO A 322 9.93 -12.85 -16.64
N VAL A 323 9.91 -11.89 -15.69
CA VAL A 323 10.90 -11.82 -14.59
C VAL A 323 10.91 -13.09 -13.73
N GLY A 324 9.77 -13.78 -13.63
CA GLY A 324 9.63 -15.02 -12.88
C GLY A 324 10.58 -16.10 -13.32
N ASP A 325 10.86 -16.23 -14.63
CA ASP A 325 11.75 -17.23 -15.17
C ASP A 325 13.20 -17.02 -14.70
N ALA A 326 13.69 -15.78 -14.76
CA ALA A 326 15.03 -15.47 -14.29
C ALA A 326 15.16 -15.62 -12.76
N CYS A 327 14.07 -15.33 -12.01
CA CYS A 327 14.01 -15.60 -10.57
C CYS A 327 14.04 -17.11 -10.27
N ALA A 328 13.33 -17.93 -11.05
CA ALA A 328 13.33 -19.38 -10.89
C ALA A 328 14.73 -19.98 -11.11
N GLU A 329 15.44 -19.52 -12.15
CA GLU A 329 16.84 -19.93 -12.39
C GLU A 329 17.76 -19.55 -11.24
N LEU A 330 17.65 -18.32 -10.72
CA LEU A 330 18.45 -17.89 -9.59
C LEU A 330 18.12 -18.67 -8.30
N LEU A 331 16.85 -18.95 -8.03
CA LEU A 331 16.43 -19.81 -6.92
C LEU A 331 16.91 -21.24 -7.09
N HIS A 332 16.94 -21.77 -8.32
CA HIS A 332 17.49 -23.09 -8.63
C HIS A 332 19.00 -23.13 -8.34
N ALA A 333 19.73 -22.10 -8.73
CA ALA A 333 21.16 -21.96 -8.40
C ALA A 333 21.37 -21.88 -6.87
N LEU A 334 20.52 -21.15 -6.15
CA LEU A 334 20.60 -21.05 -4.68
C LEU A 334 20.34 -22.36 -3.94
N LYS A 335 19.48 -23.26 -4.49
CA LYS A 335 19.29 -24.61 -3.93
C LYS A 335 20.56 -25.47 -4.03
N ARG A 336 21.35 -25.33 -5.10
CA ARG A 336 22.61 -26.07 -5.28
C ARG A 336 23.78 -25.39 -4.57
N HIS A 337 23.76 -24.07 -4.48
CA HIS A 337 24.81 -23.23 -3.91
C HIS A 337 24.22 -22.30 -2.83
N PRO A 338 23.88 -22.81 -1.65
CA PRO A 338 23.21 -22.03 -0.63
C PRO A 338 23.97 -20.76 -0.24
N ASP A 339 23.26 -19.64 -0.17
CA ASP A 339 23.78 -18.35 0.27
C ASP A 339 22.73 -17.69 1.17
N ALA A 340 23.02 -17.61 2.47
CA ALA A 340 22.08 -17.11 3.47
C ALA A 340 21.67 -15.65 3.22
N TYR A 341 22.59 -14.83 2.71
CA TYR A 341 22.31 -13.44 2.41
C TYR A 341 21.33 -13.28 1.23
N LEU A 342 21.55 -14.04 0.14
CA LEU A 342 20.62 -14.01 -1.00
C LEU A 342 19.29 -14.67 -0.63
N GLY A 343 19.33 -15.73 0.14
CA GLY A 343 18.15 -16.41 0.62
C GLY A 343 17.22 -15.54 1.45
N ALA A 344 17.77 -14.59 2.19
CA ALA A 344 16.99 -13.65 3.02
C ALA A 344 16.37 -12.48 2.22
N GLN A 345 16.58 -12.41 0.89
CA GLN A 345 16.08 -11.29 0.08
C GLN A 345 14.56 -11.36 -0.12
N THR A 346 13.88 -10.27 0.22
CA THR A 346 12.42 -10.13 0.02
C THR A 346 12.04 -10.04 -1.45
N TYR A 347 13.00 -9.82 -2.33
CA TYR A 347 12.81 -9.71 -3.78
C TYR A 347 12.10 -10.93 -4.37
N PHE A 348 12.48 -12.15 -3.99
CA PHE A 348 11.89 -13.38 -4.50
C PHE A 348 10.41 -13.55 -4.10
N ALA A 349 10.07 -13.16 -2.88
CA ALA A 349 8.68 -13.18 -2.43
C ALA A 349 7.83 -12.10 -3.11
N ALA A 350 8.44 -10.95 -3.44
CA ALA A 350 7.76 -9.84 -4.09
C ALA A 350 7.43 -10.12 -5.56
N VAL A 351 8.33 -10.78 -6.29
CA VAL A 351 8.14 -11.11 -7.72
C VAL A 351 6.94 -12.02 -7.96
N ARG A 352 6.47 -12.76 -6.95
CA ARG A 352 5.24 -13.58 -7.06
C ARG A 352 3.96 -12.78 -7.30
N PHE A 353 3.97 -11.48 -7.07
CA PHE A 353 2.85 -10.58 -7.28
C PHE A 353 3.00 -9.71 -8.54
N LEU A 354 4.06 -9.87 -9.28
CA LEU A 354 4.36 -9.16 -10.54
C LEU A 354 4.13 -10.10 -11.76
#